data_0b999d0f3a0bde13a2d651a533317ce8
#
_entry.id   0b999d0f3a0bde13a2d651a533317ce8
#
_cell.length_a   1.000
_cell.length_b   1.000
_cell.length_c   1.000
_cell.angle_alpha   90.00
_cell.angle_beta   90.00
_cell.angle_gamma   90.00
#
_symmetry.space_group_name_H-M   'P 1'
#
loop_
_entity.id
_entity.type
_entity.pdbx_description
1 polymer ?
#
loop_
_entity_poly.entity_id
_entity_poly.type
_entity_poly.pdbx_seq_one_letter_code
_entity_poly.pdbx_strand_id
1 'polypeptide(L)'
;MLQNLEDRNRRAPVIVNNRSSLMSSCMGDDAKHGGVMDMLSAIDWAHAHMIAPDAAASALASAGMKVPLPALRFTEVFKTYEQTKRKRGVIDLNDFMTSVVTEAAKDPRYAESIRFQYRHVSVDEAQDMNPLQYAFLKVLLPANPDVFLVGDPNQAIYGFNGADKDLFDSLPGFSTGANVVSLPSNYRCTPEIVKIAVDSLAKDGQIADAVSQRPSGAVVRLERCATEAAEQQLITKLVTRAHSSDRSWSDIAVLVRINTVADGIRDQLIAAGIPVRSSRRGGAWARAVAAATSLTGRDDLATWAADILDTGEYTPDDADFQIAKLVRDFLDAHRSGGVDGRTFGSWLVTSADIAETDGVEVLTFHAAKGREWSYVIVAGMEKGLLPHRSARTGAARSEEARLAYVALTRAADELVVTWTDQRNTKSSGPSPFLPSVTTSVPVIDAPPEELRRIARLRPQQDPLAVALEEWRQQKSRISRMEPNGILTTTQLRNIVRDKPTTEDGIAGLTDIIFARRYAAELIATINAALGR
;
A
#
# COMPACT_ATOMS: atom_id res chain seq x y z
N MET A 1 15.14 27.63 -2.90
CA MET A 1 13.78 28.11 -2.56
C MET A 1 13.65 28.49 -1.09
N LEU A 2 13.97 27.63 -0.12
CA LEU A 2 13.95 27.96 1.31
C LEU A 2 14.89 29.12 1.65
N GLN A 3 16.11 29.17 1.10
CA GLN A 3 17.05 30.28 1.26
C GLN A 3 16.49 31.62 0.75
N ASN A 4 15.76 31.66 -0.37
CA ASN A 4 15.14 32.90 -0.89
C ASN A 4 13.96 33.41 -0.02
N LEU A 5 13.37 32.53 0.83
CA LEU A 5 12.36 32.93 1.81
C LEU A 5 12.98 33.48 3.09
N GLU A 6 14.16 32.99 3.48
CA GLU A 6 14.95 33.53 4.60
C GLU A 6 15.46 34.92 4.32
N ASP A 7 15.88 35.25 3.08
CA ASP A 7 16.31 36.58 2.65
C ASP A 7 15.21 37.63 2.75
N ARG A 8 13.93 37.27 2.87
CA ARG A 8 12.80 38.18 3.05
C ARG A 8 12.33 38.30 4.51
N ASN A 9 13.15 37.88 5.46
CA ASN A 9 12.83 37.93 6.90
C ASN A 9 11.55 37.19 7.30
N ARG A 10 11.15 36.15 6.53
CA ARG A 10 10.05 35.25 6.84
C ARG A 10 10.62 33.87 7.21
N ARG A 11 10.14 33.32 8.33
CA ARG A 11 10.49 31.93 8.68
C ARG A 11 10.09 30.99 7.54
N ALA A 12 11.00 30.11 7.13
CA ALA A 12 10.70 29.08 6.15
C ALA A 12 9.48 28.26 6.61
N PRO A 13 8.51 27.99 5.73
CA PRO A 13 7.36 27.17 6.10
C PRO A 13 7.81 25.75 6.42
N VAL A 14 7.17 25.14 7.43
CA VAL A 14 7.46 23.76 7.85
C VAL A 14 6.44 22.83 7.21
N ILE A 15 6.90 21.68 6.71
CA ILE A 15 5.99 20.64 6.18
C ILE A 15 5.16 20.11 7.35
N VAL A 16 3.84 20.02 7.16
CA VAL A 16 2.93 19.49 8.18
C VAL A 16 3.20 18.01 8.42
N ASN A 17 3.60 17.64 9.64
CA ASN A 17 3.97 16.27 10.00
C ASN A 17 2.75 15.32 10.09
N ASN A 18 1.59 15.84 10.53
CA ASN A 18 0.38 15.03 10.72
C ASN A 18 -0.84 15.74 10.11
N ARG A 19 -1.03 15.54 8.80
CA ARG A 19 -2.16 16.10 8.05
C ARG A 19 -3.51 15.61 8.56
N SER A 20 -3.58 14.33 8.96
CA SER A 20 -4.84 13.72 9.45
C SER A 20 -5.29 14.37 10.76
N SER A 21 -4.37 14.65 11.69
CA SER A 21 -4.69 15.37 12.93
C SER A 21 -5.12 16.79 12.65
N LEU A 22 -4.44 17.50 11.75
CA LEU A 22 -4.81 18.86 11.35
C LEU A 22 -6.20 18.87 10.72
N MET A 23 -6.49 17.96 9.79
CA MET A 23 -7.80 17.81 9.14
C MET A 23 -8.88 17.50 10.16
N SER A 24 -8.65 16.52 11.05
CA SER A 24 -9.58 16.19 12.12
C SER A 24 -9.96 17.41 12.97
N SER A 25 -8.98 18.25 13.30
CA SER A 25 -9.23 19.50 14.04
C SER A 25 -10.07 20.52 13.25
N CYS A 26 -9.94 20.54 11.92
CA CYS A 26 -10.74 21.42 11.04
C CYS A 26 -12.17 20.90 10.83
N MET A 27 -12.36 19.58 10.84
CA MET A 27 -13.66 18.94 10.71
C MET A 27 -14.50 19.04 11.99
N GLY A 28 -13.86 19.12 13.17
CA GLY A 28 -14.56 19.14 14.46
C GLY A 28 -15.38 17.86 14.69
N ASP A 29 -16.68 18.00 14.98
CA ASP A 29 -17.55 16.85 15.23
C ASP A 29 -17.74 15.93 14.03
N ASP A 30 -17.63 16.41 12.80
CA ASP A 30 -17.70 15.59 11.60
C ASP A 30 -16.61 14.51 11.55
N ALA A 31 -15.46 14.75 12.19
CA ALA A 31 -14.36 13.78 12.26
C ALA A 31 -14.71 12.52 13.07
N LYS A 32 -15.65 12.61 14.01
CA LYS A 32 -16.10 11.47 14.83
C LYS A 32 -16.86 10.42 14.03
N HIS A 33 -17.42 10.81 12.89
CA HIS A 33 -18.18 9.95 11.98
C HIS A 33 -17.32 9.38 10.86
N GLY A 34 -16.01 9.57 10.91
CA GLY A 34 -15.05 9.13 9.88
C GLY A 34 -14.89 10.15 8.75
N GLY A 35 -14.20 9.74 7.69
CA GLY A 35 -14.06 10.57 6.49
C GLY A 35 -12.88 11.56 6.49
N VAL A 36 -12.01 11.55 7.51
CA VAL A 36 -10.80 12.40 7.53
C VAL A 36 -9.91 12.10 6.31
N MET A 37 -9.72 10.84 5.97
CA MET A 37 -8.94 10.45 4.80
C MET A 37 -9.67 10.78 3.49
N ASP A 38 -11.00 10.61 3.45
CA ASP A 38 -11.81 11.00 2.30
C ASP A 38 -11.71 12.51 2.05
N MET A 39 -11.74 13.32 3.14
CA MET A 39 -11.55 14.78 3.05
C MET A 39 -10.17 15.14 2.50
N LEU A 40 -9.12 14.54 3.03
CA LEU A 40 -7.76 14.78 2.53
C LEU A 40 -7.61 14.40 1.06
N SER A 41 -8.15 13.24 0.67
CA SER A 41 -8.11 12.77 -0.73
C SER A 41 -8.86 13.72 -1.67
N ALA A 42 -10.04 14.21 -1.25
CA ALA A 42 -10.82 15.16 -2.04
C ALA A 42 -10.12 16.53 -2.18
N ILE A 43 -9.48 17.01 -1.12
CA ILE A 43 -8.68 18.24 -1.14
C ILE A 43 -7.42 18.08 -1.99
N ASP A 44 -6.73 16.94 -1.88
CA ASP A 44 -5.55 16.63 -2.70
C ASP A 44 -5.91 16.61 -4.19
N TRP A 45 -7.04 16.00 -4.53
CA TRP A 45 -7.55 16.01 -5.89
C TRP A 45 -7.86 17.44 -6.39
N ALA A 46 -8.51 18.26 -5.55
CA ALA A 46 -8.79 19.64 -5.90
C ALA A 46 -7.50 20.46 -6.09
N HIS A 47 -6.50 20.29 -5.22
CA HIS A 47 -5.18 20.91 -5.37
C HIS A 47 -4.47 20.45 -6.65
N ALA A 48 -4.48 19.14 -6.93
CA ALA A 48 -3.90 18.57 -8.14
C ALA A 48 -4.48 19.17 -9.42
N HIS A 49 -5.76 19.57 -9.40
CA HIS A 49 -6.44 20.25 -10.51
C HIS A 49 -6.42 21.79 -10.39
N MET A 50 -5.73 22.33 -9.41
CA MET A 50 -5.66 23.78 -9.13
C MET A 50 -7.04 24.42 -8.93
N ILE A 51 -7.98 23.67 -8.32
CA ILE A 51 -9.36 24.09 -8.09
C ILE A 51 -9.49 24.74 -6.71
N ALA A 52 -10.04 25.94 -6.68
CA ALA A 52 -10.28 26.67 -5.44
C ALA A 52 -11.37 26.00 -4.58
N PRO A 53 -11.36 26.16 -3.23
CA PRO A 53 -12.32 25.54 -2.32
C PRO A 53 -13.78 25.73 -2.70
N ASP A 54 -14.15 26.90 -3.22
CA ASP A 54 -15.54 27.24 -3.60
C ASP A 54 -16.07 26.43 -4.80
N ALA A 55 -15.19 25.99 -5.70
CA ALA A 55 -15.53 25.22 -6.88
C ALA A 55 -15.32 23.71 -6.69
N ALA A 56 -14.61 23.31 -5.63
CA ALA A 56 -14.11 21.95 -5.48
C ALA A 56 -15.23 20.89 -5.35
N ALA A 57 -16.29 21.16 -4.60
CA ALA A 57 -17.40 20.24 -4.45
C ALA A 57 -18.11 19.95 -5.79
N SER A 58 -18.35 20.98 -6.60
CA SER A 58 -18.97 20.86 -7.92
C SER A 58 -18.06 20.11 -8.90
N ALA A 59 -16.76 20.40 -8.87
CA ALA A 59 -15.78 19.76 -9.75
C ALA A 59 -15.63 18.26 -9.42
N LEU A 60 -15.55 17.88 -8.14
CA LEU A 60 -15.54 16.49 -7.70
C LEU A 60 -16.78 15.73 -8.20
N ALA A 61 -17.97 16.33 -8.01
CA ALA A 61 -19.21 15.72 -8.46
C ALA A 61 -19.23 15.53 -9.99
N SER A 62 -18.75 16.53 -10.74
CA SER A 62 -18.65 16.45 -12.21
C SER A 62 -17.67 15.39 -12.68
N ALA A 63 -16.59 15.15 -11.92
CA ALA A 63 -15.64 14.07 -12.13
C ALA A 63 -16.16 12.68 -11.69
N GLY A 64 -17.40 12.60 -11.19
CA GLY A 64 -17.98 11.35 -10.69
C GLY A 64 -17.41 10.88 -9.36
N MET A 65 -16.69 11.74 -8.65
CA MET A 65 -16.10 11.46 -7.36
C MET A 65 -17.07 11.76 -6.21
N LYS A 66 -16.90 11.03 -5.12
CA LYS A 66 -17.70 11.26 -3.91
C LYS A 66 -17.24 12.54 -3.21
N VAL A 67 -18.16 13.46 -2.97
CA VAL A 67 -17.92 14.59 -2.07
C VAL A 67 -18.11 14.08 -0.62
N PRO A 68 -17.11 14.16 0.26
CA PRO A 68 -17.13 13.52 1.58
C PRO A 68 -18.17 14.06 2.55
N LEU A 69 -18.53 15.35 2.40
CA LEU A 69 -19.49 16.08 3.22
C LEU A 69 -20.50 16.81 2.33
N PRO A 70 -21.63 17.28 2.85
CA PRO A 70 -22.50 18.20 2.09
C PRO A 70 -21.70 19.39 1.53
N ALA A 71 -21.98 19.79 0.28
CA ALA A 71 -21.12 20.71 -0.50
C ALA A 71 -20.70 22.00 0.26
N LEU A 72 -21.63 22.64 0.95
CA LEU A 72 -21.32 23.84 1.75
C LEU A 72 -20.34 23.51 2.89
N ARG A 73 -20.58 22.42 3.62
CA ARG A 73 -19.75 22.01 4.74
C ARG A 73 -18.36 21.56 4.27
N PHE A 74 -18.28 20.84 3.14
CA PHE A 74 -17.01 20.50 2.49
C PHE A 74 -16.19 21.76 2.20
N THR A 75 -16.81 22.77 1.60
CA THR A 75 -16.15 24.05 1.28
C THR A 75 -15.67 24.78 2.54
N GLU A 76 -16.47 24.82 3.60
CA GLU A 76 -16.08 25.42 4.89
C GLU A 76 -14.88 24.71 5.51
N VAL A 77 -14.88 23.38 5.57
CA VAL A 77 -13.78 22.59 6.12
C VAL A 77 -12.53 22.78 5.29
N PHE A 78 -12.64 22.79 3.97
CA PHE A 78 -11.51 23.01 3.08
C PHE A 78 -10.89 24.42 3.31
N LYS A 79 -11.72 25.47 3.35
CA LYS A 79 -11.25 26.83 3.68
C LYS A 79 -10.59 26.92 5.05
N THR A 80 -11.17 26.25 6.04
CA THR A 80 -10.63 26.20 7.41
C THR A 80 -9.27 25.51 7.43
N TYR A 81 -9.09 24.43 6.69
CA TYR A 81 -7.82 23.72 6.54
C TYR A 81 -6.75 24.64 5.96
N GLU A 82 -7.04 25.32 4.85
CA GLU A 82 -6.13 26.26 4.21
C GLU A 82 -5.75 27.45 5.14
N GLN A 83 -6.73 28.02 5.83
CA GLN A 83 -6.50 29.09 6.79
C GLN A 83 -5.65 28.64 7.98
N THR A 84 -5.88 27.40 8.46
CA THR A 84 -5.15 26.86 9.59
C THR A 84 -3.69 26.57 9.21
N LYS A 85 -3.43 26.04 8.02
CA LYS A 85 -2.06 25.90 7.49
C LYS A 85 -1.34 27.25 7.48
N ARG A 86 -1.96 28.29 6.92
CA ARG A 86 -1.40 29.64 6.86
C ARG A 86 -1.13 30.23 8.25
N LYS A 87 -2.08 30.11 9.19
CA LYS A 87 -1.92 30.60 10.58
C LYS A 87 -0.78 29.90 11.32
N ARG A 88 -0.59 28.61 11.07
CA ARG A 88 0.48 27.81 11.70
C ARG A 88 1.83 27.93 10.99
N GLY A 89 1.89 28.57 9.82
CA GLY A 89 3.11 28.64 9.00
C GLY A 89 3.55 27.26 8.48
N VAL A 90 2.60 26.36 8.23
CA VAL A 90 2.87 25.01 7.69
C VAL A 90 2.33 24.88 6.28
N ILE A 91 2.96 23.99 5.51
CA ILE A 91 2.57 23.65 4.13
C ILE A 91 2.47 22.13 3.97
N ASP A 92 1.68 21.68 3.02
CA ASP A 92 1.72 20.31 2.51
C ASP A 92 2.50 20.25 1.17
N LEU A 93 2.63 19.02 0.61
CA LEU A 93 3.40 18.85 -0.62
C LEU A 93 2.79 19.58 -1.83
N ASN A 94 1.47 19.69 -1.89
CA ASN A 94 0.78 20.41 -2.97
C ASN A 94 1.02 21.91 -2.87
N ASP A 95 1.04 22.47 -1.64
CA ASP A 95 1.37 23.88 -1.42
C ASP A 95 2.77 24.24 -1.93
N PHE A 96 3.72 23.31 -1.83
CA PHE A 96 5.07 23.53 -2.32
C PHE A 96 5.07 23.82 -3.84
N MET A 97 4.45 22.95 -4.64
CA MET A 97 4.33 23.15 -6.10
C MET A 97 3.48 24.38 -6.44
N THR A 98 2.34 24.54 -5.76
CA THR A 98 1.44 25.70 -5.96
C THR A 98 2.15 27.03 -5.70
N SER A 99 3.01 27.07 -4.67
CA SER A 99 3.78 28.30 -4.34
C SER A 99 4.76 28.66 -5.45
N VAL A 100 5.46 27.69 -6.03
CA VAL A 100 6.39 27.92 -7.14
C VAL A 100 5.64 28.41 -8.38
N VAL A 101 4.55 27.74 -8.74
CA VAL A 101 3.72 28.11 -9.91
C VAL A 101 3.16 29.53 -9.74
N THR A 102 2.65 29.84 -8.54
CA THR A 102 2.06 31.15 -8.25
C THR A 102 3.10 32.26 -8.26
N GLU A 103 4.27 32.04 -7.66
CA GLU A 103 5.32 33.06 -7.62
C GLU A 103 5.94 33.28 -9.01
N ALA A 104 6.14 32.22 -9.80
CA ALA A 104 6.61 32.34 -11.17
C ALA A 104 5.64 33.10 -12.09
N ALA A 105 4.34 33.00 -11.83
CA ALA A 105 3.33 33.77 -12.56
C ALA A 105 3.35 35.26 -12.20
N LYS A 106 3.75 35.60 -10.95
CA LYS A 106 3.82 37.00 -10.46
C LYS A 106 5.14 37.70 -10.80
N ASP A 107 6.23 36.94 -10.78
CA ASP A 107 7.58 37.49 -10.99
C ASP A 107 8.30 36.71 -12.12
N PRO A 108 8.34 37.27 -13.34
CA PRO A 108 9.05 36.65 -14.45
C PRO A 108 10.55 36.40 -14.19
N ARG A 109 11.19 37.26 -13.38
CA ARG A 109 12.61 37.09 -13.04
C ARG A 109 12.85 35.86 -12.17
N TYR A 110 11.89 35.57 -11.29
CA TYR A 110 11.92 34.33 -10.50
C TYR A 110 11.84 33.10 -11.42
N ALA A 111 10.91 33.11 -12.37
CA ALA A 111 10.79 32.04 -13.37
C ALA A 111 12.07 31.88 -14.20
N GLU A 112 12.69 32.99 -14.65
CA GLU A 112 13.95 32.96 -15.38
C GLU A 112 15.11 32.42 -14.56
N SER A 113 15.18 32.74 -13.26
CA SER A 113 16.23 32.22 -12.37
C SER A 113 16.13 30.70 -12.21
N ILE A 114 14.91 30.16 -12.10
CA ILE A 114 14.68 28.72 -12.05
C ILE A 114 15.11 28.05 -13.37
N ARG A 115 14.70 28.60 -14.52
CA ARG A 115 15.04 28.08 -15.84
C ARG A 115 16.54 28.12 -16.12
N PHE A 116 17.23 29.12 -15.62
CA PHE A 116 18.68 29.21 -15.71
C PHE A 116 19.37 28.08 -14.94
N GLN A 117 18.81 27.71 -13.79
CA GLN A 117 19.36 26.64 -12.95
C GLN A 117 19.08 25.23 -13.52
N TYR A 118 17.88 25.02 -14.12
CA TYR A 118 17.42 23.75 -14.64
C TYR A 118 17.26 23.81 -16.16
N ARG A 119 18.37 23.60 -16.89
CA ARG A 119 18.40 23.70 -18.37
C ARG A 119 17.94 22.42 -19.07
N HIS A 120 18.18 21.27 -18.44
CA HIS A 120 17.84 19.95 -18.95
C HIS A 120 16.89 19.30 -17.96
N VAL A 121 15.73 18.88 -18.45
CA VAL A 121 14.69 18.30 -17.60
C VAL A 121 14.31 16.94 -18.14
N SER A 122 14.41 15.90 -17.31
CA SER A 122 13.89 14.57 -17.62
C SER A 122 12.75 14.25 -16.69
N VAL A 123 11.64 13.75 -17.25
CA VAL A 123 10.46 13.33 -16.52
C VAL A 123 10.19 11.88 -16.83
N ASP A 124 10.21 11.04 -15.81
CA ASP A 124 9.77 9.66 -15.88
C ASP A 124 8.33 9.53 -15.40
N GLU A 125 7.63 8.47 -15.83
CA GLU A 125 6.22 8.22 -15.51
C GLU A 125 5.31 9.42 -15.87
N ALA A 126 5.58 10.07 -16.99
CA ALA A 126 4.90 11.32 -17.38
C ALA A 126 3.38 11.17 -17.54
N GLN A 127 2.86 9.95 -17.76
CA GLN A 127 1.43 9.64 -17.82
C GLN A 127 0.71 9.77 -16.47
N ASP A 128 1.45 9.86 -15.36
CA ASP A 128 0.89 10.02 -14.01
C ASP A 128 0.85 11.47 -13.55
N MET A 129 1.27 12.42 -14.39
CA MET A 129 1.24 13.84 -14.04
C MET A 129 -0.19 14.35 -13.87
N ASN A 130 -0.38 15.16 -12.85
CA ASN A 130 -1.59 15.94 -12.64
C ASN A 130 -1.44 17.38 -13.19
N PRO A 131 -2.53 18.16 -13.33
CA PRO A 131 -2.49 19.53 -13.83
C PRO A 131 -1.53 20.45 -13.08
N LEU A 132 -1.41 20.32 -11.75
CA LEU A 132 -0.48 21.11 -10.94
C LEU A 132 0.98 20.76 -11.26
N GLN A 133 1.31 19.48 -11.39
CA GLN A 133 2.65 19.03 -11.78
C GLN A 133 3.00 19.48 -13.20
N TYR A 134 2.01 19.44 -14.10
CA TYR A 134 2.18 19.95 -15.46
C TYR A 134 2.41 21.46 -15.49
N ALA A 135 1.67 22.23 -14.68
CA ALA A 135 1.89 23.68 -14.52
C ALA A 135 3.27 23.97 -13.93
N PHE A 136 3.71 23.17 -12.95
CA PHE A 136 5.04 23.26 -12.37
C PHE A 136 6.14 22.96 -13.41
N LEU A 137 5.97 21.91 -14.23
CA LEU A 137 6.88 21.60 -15.32
C LEU A 137 7.00 22.78 -16.30
N LYS A 138 5.89 23.42 -16.65
CA LYS A 138 5.90 24.63 -17.52
C LYS A 138 6.71 25.78 -16.92
N VAL A 139 6.72 25.94 -15.61
CA VAL A 139 7.57 26.96 -14.96
C VAL A 139 9.05 26.64 -15.15
N LEU A 140 9.43 25.36 -15.08
CA LEU A 140 10.83 24.92 -15.23
C LEU A 140 11.35 25.08 -16.66
N LEU A 141 10.48 24.99 -17.68
CA LEU A 141 10.88 24.92 -19.06
C LEU A 141 10.92 26.29 -19.74
N PRO A 142 12.02 26.65 -20.45
CA PRO A 142 12.08 27.84 -21.29
C PRO A 142 11.19 27.70 -22.53
N ALA A 143 11.14 28.75 -23.35
CA ALA A 143 10.36 28.75 -24.60
C ALA A 143 10.82 27.70 -25.61
N ASN A 144 12.10 27.35 -25.60
CA ASN A 144 12.65 26.24 -26.40
C ASN A 144 13.32 25.24 -25.44
N PRO A 145 12.55 24.29 -24.88
CA PRO A 145 13.03 23.42 -23.83
C PRO A 145 13.89 22.28 -24.37
N ASP A 146 14.95 21.96 -23.62
CA ASP A 146 15.62 20.66 -23.70
C ASP A 146 14.99 19.73 -22.66
N VAL A 147 13.98 18.99 -23.10
CA VAL A 147 13.16 18.14 -22.23
C VAL A 147 13.06 16.72 -22.80
N PHE A 148 13.22 15.75 -21.92
CA PHE A 148 13.03 14.34 -22.22
C PHE A 148 11.90 13.80 -21.32
N LEU A 149 10.81 13.34 -21.94
CA LEU A 149 9.63 12.84 -21.25
C LEU A 149 9.45 11.36 -21.59
N VAL A 150 9.33 10.52 -20.58
CA VAL A 150 9.09 9.08 -20.74
C VAL A 150 7.81 8.72 -20.02
N GLY A 151 7.00 7.85 -20.64
CA GLY A 151 5.77 7.36 -20.04
C GLY A 151 5.09 6.31 -20.89
N ASP A 152 4.21 5.56 -20.26
CA ASP A 152 3.36 4.56 -20.91
C ASP A 152 1.88 4.89 -20.63
N PRO A 153 1.10 5.34 -21.64
CA PRO A 153 -0.30 5.68 -21.46
C PRO A 153 -1.15 4.50 -20.99
N ASN A 154 -0.70 3.26 -21.24
CA ASN A 154 -1.37 2.04 -20.78
C ASN A 154 -1.08 1.73 -19.29
N GLN A 155 -0.18 2.47 -18.65
CA GLN A 155 0.10 2.40 -17.21
C GLN A 155 -0.41 3.63 -16.43
N ALA A 156 -1.25 4.48 -17.03
CA ALA A 156 -1.90 5.61 -16.36
C ALA A 156 -3.03 5.10 -15.44
N ILE A 157 -2.75 4.94 -14.15
CA ILE A 157 -3.65 4.32 -13.15
C ILE A 157 -3.86 5.16 -11.89
N TYR A 158 -3.48 6.44 -11.90
CA TYR A 158 -3.59 7.36 -10.76
C TYR A 158 -4.59 8.50 -10.96
N GLY A 159 -5.61 8.28 -11.81
CA GLY A 159 -6.69 9.25 -12.04
C GLY A 159 -7.43 9.62 -10.76
N PHE A 160 -7.59 8.67 -9.82
CA PHE A 160 -8.17 8.94 -8.50
C PHE A 160 -7.33 9.91 -7.65
N ASN A 161 -6.03 10.04 -7.92
CA ASN A 161 -5.10 10.99 -7.29
C ASN A 161 -4.96 12.31 -8.09
N GLY A 162 -5.74 12.47 -9.15
CA GLY A 162 -5.74 13.66 -9.98
C GLY A 162 -4.80 13.60 -11.18
N ALA A 163 -4.17 12.46 -11.48
CA ALA A 163 -3.45 12.29 -12.75
C ALA A 163 -4.41 12.42 -13.93
N ASP A 164 -3.96 13.08 -14.99
CA ASP A 164 -4.76 13.35 -16.16
C ASP A 164 -4.06 12.82 -17.42
N LYS A 165 -4.60 11.72 -17.96
CA LYS A 165 -4.06 11.08 -19.16
C LYS A 165 -4.07 12.00 -20.39
N ASP A 166 -5.05 12.91 -20.48
CA ASP A 166 -5.17 13.81 -21.63
C ASP A 166 -4.00 14.81 -21.66
N LEU A 167 -3.42 15.11 -20.50
CA LEU A 167 -2.18 15.90 -20.44
C LEU A 167 -1.02 15.15 -21.11
N PHE A 168 -0.86 13.85 -20.83
CA PHE A 168 0.18 13.04 -21.47
C PHE A 168 0.01 13.00 -22.98
N ASP A 169 -1.19 12.78 -23.45
CA ASP A 169 -1.51 12.76 -24.89
C ASP A 169 -1.25 14.13 -25.56
N SER A 170 -1.29 15.23 -24.79
CA SER A 170 -1.00 16.58 -25.27
C SER A 170 0.49 16.96 -25.25
N LEU A 171 1.36 16.17 -24.64
CA LEU A 171 2.79 16.47 -24.48
C LEU A 171 3.55 16.67 -25.82
N PRO A 172 3.24 15.97 -26.93
CA PRO A 172 3.89 16.25 -28.21
C PRO A 172 3.70 17.70 -28.70
N GLY A 173 2.60 18.36 -28.32
CA GLY A 173 2.36 19.79 -28.60
C GLY A 173 3.07 20.76 -27.64
N PHE A 174 3.78 20.24 -26.64
CA PHE A 174 4.45 21.04 -25.61
C PHE A 174 5.66 21.81 -26.14
N SER A 175 6.31 21.29 -27.15
CA SER A 175 7.45 21.93 -27.82
C SER A 175 7.32 21.84 -29.33
N THR A 176 7.55 22.96 -30.01
CA THR A 176 7.63 22.98 -31.48
C THR A 176 8.82 22.09 -31.91
N GLY A 177 8.54 20.99 -32.62
CA GLY A 177 9.58 20.06 -33.06
C GLY A 177 9.87 18.90 -32.10
N ALA A 178 8.96 18.65 -31.13
CA ALA A 178 9.04 17.44 -30.31
C ALA A 178 9.05 16.18 -31.21
N ASN A 179 10.00 15.28 -30.93
CA ASN A 179 10.09 13.99 -31.60
C ASN A 179 9.50 12.92 -30.67
N VAL A 180 8.48 12.22 -31.14
CA VAL A 180 7.86 11.11 -30.40
C VAL A 180 8.46 9.80 -30.90
N VAL A 181 9.04 9.04 -29.97
CA VAL A 181 9.63 7.72 -30.25
C VAL A 181 8.85 6.66 -29.48
N SER A 182 8.25 5.70 -30.19
CA SER A 182 7.62 4.53 -29.55
C SER A 182 8.69 3.48 -29.23
N LEU A 183 8.57 2.85 -28.04
CA LEU A 183 9.44 1.78 -27.57
C LEU A 183 8.60 0.51 -27.32
N PRO A 184 8.22 -0.24 -28.38
CA PRO A 184 7.33 -1.39 -28.25
C PRO A 184 8.02 -2.62 -27.66
N SER A 185 9.36 -2.66 -27.60
CA SER A 185 10.12 -3.81 -27.15
C SER A 185 9.97 -4.04 -25.64
N ASN A 186 9.36 -5.17 -25.26
CA ASN A 186 9.23 -5.60 -23.87
C ASN A 186 10.27 -6.67 -23.54
N TYR A 187 11.18 -6.38 -22.62
CA TYR A 187 12.26 -7.26 -22.19
C TYR A 187 11.96 -7.98 -20.86
N ARG A 188 10.87 -7.62 -20.19
CA ARG A 188 10.45 -8.19 -18.90
C ARG A 188 9.64 -9.46 -19.09
N CYS A 189 8.51 -9.34 -19.76
CA CYS A 189 7.50 -10.39 -19.84
C CYS A 189 7.76 -11.30 -21.04
N THR A 190 7.38 -12.59 -20.91
CA THR A 190 7.35 -13.52 -22.04
C THR A 190 6.23 -13.19 -23.02
N PRO A 191 6.26 -13.71 -24.27
CA PRO A 191 5.22 -13.44 -25.27
C PRO A 191 3.80 -13.79 -24.81
N GLU A 192 3.64 -14.86 -24.06
CA GLU A 192 2.34 -15.33 -23.54
C GLU A 192 1.76 -14.36 -22.52
N ILE A 193 2.60 -13.79 -21.65
CA ILE A 193 2.19 -12.80 -20.66
C ILE A 193 1.86 -11.47 -21.32
N VAL A 194 2.68 -11.01 -22.28
CA VAL A 194 2.38 -9.79 -23.06
C VAL A 194 1.05 -9.96 -23.77
N LYS A 195 0.83 -11.12 -24.42
CA LYS A 195 -0.41 -11.39 -25.14
C LYS A 195 -1.64 -11.29 -24.27
N ILE A 196 -1.69 -11.94 -23.11
CA ILE A 196 -2.86 -11.87 -22.23
C ILE A 196 -3.09 -10.47 -21.69
N ALA A 197 -2.04 -9.71 -21.41
CA ALA A 197 -2.14 -8.34 -20.94
C ALA A 197 -2.69 -7.40 -22.02
N VAL A 198 -2.19 -7.49 -23.26
CA VAL A 198 -2.70 -6.73 -24.41
C VAL A 198 -4.14 -7.11 -24.73
N ASP A 199 -4.46 -8.41 -24.74
CA ASP A 199 -5.84 -8.90 -24.96
C ASP A 199 -6.79 -8.38 -23.87
N SER A 200 -6.32 -8.28 -22.61
CA SER A 200 -7.08 -7.72 -21.49
C SER A 200 -7.42 -6.24 -21.71
N LEU A 201 -6.44 -5.46 -22.13
CA LEU A 201 -6.61 -4.03 -22.42
C LEU A 201 -7.54 -3.81 -23.62
N ALA A 202 -7.42 -4.64 -24.65
CA ALA A 202 -8.27 -4.60 -25.85
C ALA A 202 -9.75 -4.87 -25.55
N LYS A 203 -10.10 -5.54 -24.45
CA LYS A 203 -11.51 -5.72 -24.01
C LYS A 203 -12.20 -4.41 -23.64
N ASP A 204 -11.46 -3.36 -23.39
CA ASP A 204 -11.99 -2.00 -23.19
C ASP A 204 -11.73 -1.09 -24.41
N GLY A 205 -11.32 -1.65 -25.55
CA GLY A 205 -11.05 -0.90 -26.78
C GLY A 205 -9.74 -0.13 -26.78
N GLN A 206 -8.88 -0.33 -25.79
CA GLN A 206 -7.56 0.29 -25.73
C GLN A 206 -6.51 -0.57 -26.45
N ILE A 207 -5.44 0.06 -26.94
CA ILE A 207 -4.42 -0.59 -27.75
C ILE A 207 -3.06 -0.46 -27.06
N ALA A 208 -2.32 -1.55 -27.05
CA ALA A 208 -0.91 -1.56 -26.68
C ALA A 208 -0.10 -2.24 -27.81
N ASP A 209 1.04 -1.66 -28.14
CA ASP A 209 1.96 -2.14 -29.17
C ASP A 209 3.14 -2.94 -28.60
N ALA A 210 3.05 -3.36 -27.35
CA ALA A 210 4.10 -4.08 -26.65
C ALA A 210 4.40 -5.45 -27.30
N VAL A 211 5.67 -5.67 -27.64
CA VAL A 211 6.18 -6.90 -28.24
C VAL A 211 7.31 -7.48 -27.40
N SER A 212 7.12 -8.70 -26.90
CA SER A 212 8.15 -9.37 -26.10
C SER A 212 9.39 -9.66 -26.93
N GLN A 213 10.55 -9.42 -26.34
CA GLN A 213 11.86 -9.82 -26.86
C GLN A 213 12.39 -11.10 -26.20
N ARG A 214 11.60 -11.71 -25.33
CA ARG A 214 11.97 -12.94 -24.62
C ARG A 214 11.53 -14.19 -25.38
N PRO A 215 12.17 -15.36 -25.11
CA PRO A 215 11.73 -16.64 -25.65
C PRO A 215 10.30 -16.99 -25.22
N SER A 216 9.56 -17.65 -26.10
CA SER A 216 8.27 -18.27 -25.78
C SER A 216 8.45 -19.49 -24.89
N GLY A 217 7.42 -19.84 -24.12
CA GLY A 217 7.38 -21.05 -23.27
C GLY A 217 6.92 -20.81 -21.85
N ALA A 218 6.52 -19.56 -21.52
CA ALA A 218 5.98 -19.27 -20.20
C ALA A 218 4.64 -19.96 -19.94
N VAL A 219 4.42 -20.30 -18.68
CA VAL A 219 3.14 -20.86 -18.24
C VAL A 219 2.21 -19.73 -17.84
N VAL A 220 1.15 -19.52 -18.63
CA VAL A 220 0.02 -18.67 -18.22
C VAL A 220 -1.16 -19.58 -17.90
N ARG A 221 -1.64 -19.51 -16.65
CA ARG A 221 -2.76 -20.33 -16.16
C ARG A 221 -3.92 -19.44 -15.75
N LEU A 222 -5.11 -19.89 -16.13
CA LEU A 222 -6.38 -19.26 -15.75
C LEU A 222 -7.18 -20.26 -14.92
N GLU A 223 -7.38 -19.96 -13.64
CA GLU A 223 -7.91 -20.89 -12.64
C GLU A 223 -9.23 -20.35 -12.06
N ARG A 224 -10.29 -21.13 -12.25
CA ARG A 224 -11.61 -20.86 -11.69
C ARG A 224 -11.75 -21.53 -10.34
N CYS A 225 -12.19 -20.80 -9.33
CA CYS A 225 -12.47 -21.32 -7.99
C CYS A 225 -13.96 -21.20 -7.66
N ALA A 226 -14.53 -22.17 -6.95
CA ALA A 226 -15.94 -22.11 -6.56
C ALA A 226 -16.18 -20.99 -5.53
N THR A 227 -15.26 -20.83 -4.58
CA THR A 227 -15.38 -19.89 -3.45
C THR A 227 -14.07 -19.18 -3.17
N GLU A 228 -14.16 -18.09 -2.40
CA GLU A 228 -13.00 -17.36 -1.88
C GLU A 228 -12.04 -18.25 -1.08
N ALA A 229 -12.57 -19.13 -0.24
CA ALA A 229 -11.76 -20.07 0.53
C ALA A 229 -11.00 -21.06 -0.38
N ALA A 230 -11.64 -21.54 -1.46
CA ALA A 230 -10.99 -22.40 -2.45
C ALA A 230 -9.87 -21.65 -3.20
N GLU A 231 -10.07 -20.36 -3.52
CA GLU A 231 -9.05 -19.51 -4.14
C GLU A 231 -7.84 -19.35 -3.21
N GLN A 232 -8.05 -19.01 -1.93
CA GLN A 232 -6.97 -18.86 -0.95
C GLN A 232 -6.17 -20.15 -0.76
N GLN A 233 -6.85 -21.30 -0.73
CA GLN A 233 -6.19 -22.61 -0.66
C GLN A 233 -5.37 -22.91 -1.92
N LEU A 234 -5.92 -22.59 -3.10
CA LEU A 234 -5.19 -22.72 -4.37
C LEU A 234 -3.94 -21.82 -4.38
N ILE A 235 -4.06 -20.58 -3.99
CA ILE A 235 -2.94 -19.63 -3.91
C ILE A 235 -1.85 -20.16 -2.99
N THR A 236 -2.22 -20.66 -1.80
CA THR A 236 -1.26 -21.27 -0.86
C THR A 236 -0.51 -22.45 -1.50
N LYS A 237 -1.22 -23.32 -2.21
CA LYS A 237 -0.62 -24.45 -2.94
C LYS A 237 0.32 -23.98 -4.05
N LEU A 238 -0.09 -22.97 -4.83
CA LEU A 238 0.69 -22.45 -5.94
C LEU A 238 1.98 -21.78 -5.44
N VAL A 239 1.89 -20.96 -4.39
CA VAL A 239 3.04 -20.31 -3.75
C VAL A 239 4.03 -21.34 -3.21
N THR A 240 3.54 -22.37 -2.49
CA THR A 240 4.40 -23.45 -1.97
C THR A 240 5.13 -24.21 -3.09
N ARG A 241 4.45 -24.43 -4.22
CA ARG A 241 5.05 -25.12 -5.37
C ARG A 241 6.03 -24.27 -6.16
N ALA A 242 5.79 -22.96 -6.19
CA ALA A 242 6.64 -22.01 -6.91
C ALA A 242 7.97 -21.79 -6.22
N HIS A 243 8.00 -21.91 -4.88
CA HIS A 243 9.25 -21.80 -4.13
C HIS A 243 10.15 -23.03 -4.35
N SER A 244 11.43 -22.78 -4.60
CA SER A 244 12.46 -23.81 -4.83
C SER A 244 13.83 -23.27 -4.46
N SER A 245 14.89 -24.09 -4.60
CA SER A 245 16.28 -23.61 -4.46
C SER A 245 16.65 -22.47 -5.42
N ASP A 246 15.98 -22.41 -6.56
CA ASP A 246 16.27 -21.45 -7.63
C ASP A 246 15.28 -20.28 -7.68
N ARG A 247 14.25 -20.30 -6.82
CA ARG A 247 13.25 -19.24 -6.69
C ARG A 247 12.96 -18.95 -5.23
N SER A 248 13.40 -17.81 -4.76
CA SER A 248 13.17 -17.33 -3.39
C SER A 248 11.70 -16.96 -3.16
N TRP A 249 11.30 -16.78 -1.92
CA TRP A 249 9.96 -16.27 -1.59
C TRP A 249 9.74 -14.85 -2.13
N SER A 250 10.79 -14.02 -2.17
CA SER A 250 10.76 -12.65 -2.70
C SER A 250 10.57 -12.58 -4.21
N ASP A 251 10.77 -13.69 -4.95
CA ASP A 251 10.49 -13.79 -6.38
C ASP A 251 9.02 -14.05 -6.69
N ILE A 252 8.19 -14.23 -5.66
CA ILE A 252 6.79 -14.61 -5.76
C ILE A 252 5.92 -13.46 -5.24
N ALA A 253 4.93 -13.06 -6.04
CA ALA A 253 3.93 -12.10 -5.61
C ALA A 253 2.49 -12.58 -5.83
N VAL A 254 1.60 -12.16 -4.92
CA VAL A 254 0.16 -12.27 -5.08
C VAL A 254 -0.43 -10.88 -5.17
N LEU A 255 -1.03 -10.57 -6.31
CA LEU A 255 -1.58 -9.25 -6.60
C LEU A 255 -3.11 -9.30 -6.57
N VAL A 256 -3.72 -8.30 -5.94
CA VAL A 256 -5.17 -8.21 -5.76
C VAL A 256 -5.67 -6.80 -6.02
N ARG A 257 -6.98 -6.65 -6.24
CA ARG A 257 -7.56 -5.32 -6.48
C ARG A 257 -7.77 -4.50 -5.20
N ILE A 258 -8.09 -5.12 -4.05
CA ILE A 258 -8.45 -4.44 -2.79
C ILE A 258 -7.74 -5.05 -1.59
N ASN A 259 -7.48 -4.20 -0.57
CA ASN A 259 -6.74 -4.60 0.63
C ASN A 259 -7.41 -5.74 1.41
N THR A 260 -8.74 -5.76 1.51
CA THR A 260 -9.44 -6.82 2.26
C THR A 260 -9.20 -8.22 1.70
N VAL A 261 -9.02 -8.35 0.37
CA VAL A 261 -8.64 -9.62 -0.26
C VAL A 261 -7.16 -9.93 0.03
N ALA A 262 -6.29 -8.90 -0.01
CA ALA A 262 -4.88 -9.07 0.35
C ALA A 262 -4.71 -9.57 1.79
N ASP A 263 -5.46 -9.00 2.74
CA ASP A 263 -5.37 -9.36 4.15
C ASP A 263 -5.75 -10.82 4.36
N GLY A 264 -6.87 -11.28 3.78
CA GLY A 264 -7.29 -12.68 3.87
C GLY A 264 -6.28 -13.66 3.27
N ILE A 265 -5.61 -13.29 2.18
CA ILE A 265 -4.55 -14.11 1.57
C ILE A 265 -3.29 -14.13 2.45
N ARG A 266 -2.89 -12.98 3.01
CA ARG A 266 -1.75 -12.90 3.94
C ARG A 266 -1.96 -13.80 5.16
N ASP A 267 -3.12 -13.68 5.79
CA ASP A 267 -3.47 -14.49 6.96
C ASP A 267 -3.40 -15.98 6.64
N GLN A 268 -3.89 -16.38 5.47
CA GLN A 268 -3.86 -17.77 5.02
C GLN A 268 -2.42 -18.27 4.73
N LEU A 269 -1.58 -17.46 4.11
CA LEU A 269 -0.16 -17.79 3.85
C LEU A 269 0.62 -17.92 5.17
N ILE A 270 0.44 -16.97 6.09
CA ILE A 270 1.07 -17.00 7.41
C ILE A 270 0.61 -18.23 8.20
N ALA A 271 -0.70 -18.56 8.18
CA ALA A 271 -1.23 -19.74 8.83
C ALA A 271 -0.67 -21.05 8.23
N ALA A 272 -0.25 -21.04 6.97
CA ALA A 272 0.42 -22.15 6.31
C ALA A 272 1.94 -22.18 6.56
N GLY A 273 2.50 -21.26 7.35
CA GLY A 273 3.93 -21.17 7.65
C GLY A 273 4.77 -20.59 6.50
N ILE A 274 4.13 -19.93 5.52
CA ILE A 274 4.83 -19.29 4.40
C ILE A 274 5.24 -17.89 4.85
N PRO A 275 6.51 -17.49 4.73
CA PRO A 275 6.93 -16.15 5.07
C PRO A 275 6.30 -15.13 4.11
N VAL A 276 5.60 -14.16 4.66
CA VAL A 276 4.99 -13.07 3.90
C VAL A 276 5.75 -11.80 4.26
N ARG A 277 6.22 -11.11 3.23
CA ARG A 277 6.89 -9.83 3.41
C ARG A 277 5.90 -8.81 3.98
N SER A 278 6.16 -8.33 5.18
CA SER A 278 5.33 -7.28 5.76
C SER A 278 5.47 -6.03 4.89
N SER A 279 4.35 -5.46 4.45
CA SER A 279 4.43 -4.20 3.72
C SER A 279 4.94 -3.14 4.69
N ARG A 280 6.15 -2.62 4.47
CA ARG A 280 6.72 -1.46 5.21
C ARG A 280 5.82 -0.22 5.16
N ARG A 281 4.66 -0.31 4.50
CA ARG A 281 3.64 0.75 4.38
C ARG A 281 2.36 0.44 5.14
N GLY A 282 2.28 -0.67 5.89
CA GLY A 282 1.15 -1.00 6.75
C GLY A 282 1.00 0.00 7.90
N GLY A 283 -0.23 0.18 8.41
CA GLY A 283 -0.50 1.15 9.48
C GLY A 283 0.33 0.96 10.75
N ALA A 284 0.76 -0.27 11.07
CA ALA A 284 1.67 -0.56 12.18
C ALA A 284 3.07 0.00 11.93
N TRP A 285 3.64 -0.23 10.74
CA TRP A 285 4.92 0.34 10.33
C TRP A 285 4.91 1.86 10.36
N ALA A 286 3.87 2.48 9.75
CA ALA A 286 3.73 3.94 9.74
C ALA A 286 3.65 4.52 11.15
N ARG A 287 2.96 3.85 12.08
CA ARG A 287 2.91 4.25 13.50
C ARG A 287 4.28 4.14 14.18
N ALA A 288 4.97 3.03 14.00
CA ALA A 288 6.31 2.83 14.57
C ALA A 288 7.31 3.87 14.05
N VAL A 289 7.31 4.14 12.73
CA VAL A 289 8.11 5.21 12.12
C VAL A 289 7.73 6.57 12.70
N ALA A 290 6.43 6.88 12.81
CA ALA A 290 5.97 8.14 13.38
C ALA A 290 6.39 8.30 14.85
N ALA A 291 6.33 7.23 15.65
CA ALA A 291 6.81 7.22 17.02
C ALA A 291 8.30 7.57 17.09
N ALA A 292 9.15 6.84 16.34
CA ALA A 292 10.59 7.08 16.31
C ALA A 292 10.94 8.48 15.79
N THR A 293 10.30 8.94 14.71
CA THR A 293 10.57 10.26 14.10
C THR A 293 10.10 11.44 14.93
N SER A 294 9.23 11.23 15.91
CA SER A 294 8.77 12.28 16.84
C SER A 294 9.77 12.58 17.97
N LEU A 295 10.75 11.74 18.18
CA LEU A 295 11.73 11.87 19.26
C LEU A 295 12.76 12.96 18.96
N THR A 296 13.11 13.75 19.98
CA THR A 296 13.85 15.01 19.78
C THR A 296 15.34 14.91 20.05
N GLY A 297 15.82 13.78 20.57
CA GLY A 297 17.21 13.61 20.92
C GLY A 297 17.72 12.19 20.71
N ARG A 298 19.06 12.05 20.74
CA ARG A 298 19.74 10.76 20.64
C ARG A 298 19.34 9.82 21.77
N ASP A 299 19.30 10.35 23.00
CA ASP A 299 19.03 9.56 24.19
C ASP A 299 17.56 9.06 24.19
N ASP A 300 16.63 9.89 23.71
CA ASP A 300 15.22 9.51 23.54
C ASP A 300 15.08 8.36 22.53
N LEU A 301 15.78 8.45 21.39
CA LEU A 301 15.80 7.39 20.37
C LEU A 301 16.42 6.10 20.92
N ALA A 302 17.52 6.21 21.64
CA ALA A 302 18.21 5.04 22.21
C ALA A 302 17.34 4.35 23.27
N THR A 303 16.72 5.12 24.16
CA THR A 303 15.81 4.60 25.20
C THR A 303 14.60 3.92 24.57
N TRP A 304 13.94 4.59 23.61
CA TRP A 304 12.80 4.03 22.90
C TRP A 304 13.15 2.71 22.20
N ALA A 305 14.29 2.64 21.54
CA ALA A 305 14.73 1.42 20.87
C ALA A 305 15.07 0.30 21.86
N ALA A 306 15.72 0.62 22.96
CA ALA A 306 16.06 -0.34 24.02
C ALA A 306 14.80 -0.91 24.68
N ASP A 307 13.81 -0.05 25.01
CA ASP A 307 12.54 -0.47 25.61
C ASP A 307 11.82 -1.51 24.74
N ILE A 308 11.88 -1.37 23.42
CA ILE A 308 11.23 -2.32 22.50
C ILE A 308 12.07 -3.59 22.31
N LEU A 309 13.39 -3.47 22.17
CA LEU A 309 14.26 -4.59 21.84
C LEU A 309 14.58 -5.49 23.04
N ASP A 310 14.64 -4.91 24.25
CA ASP A 310 15.15 -5.59 25.46
C ASP A 310 14.03 -6.11 26.37
N THR A 311 12.78 -5.62 26.24
CA THR A 311 11.65 -6.07 27.08
C THR A 311 11.13 -7.47 26.73
N GLY A 312 11.42 -7.97 25.52
CA GLY A 312 10.91 -9.26 25.04
C GLY A 312 9.40 -9.28 24.75
N GLU A 313 8.73 -8.13 24.83
CA GLU A 313 7.30 -7.99 24.53
C GLU A 313 7.01 -8.03 23.02
N TYR A 314 8.02 -7.71 22.19
CA TYR A 314 7.91 -7.62 20.75
C TYR A 314 8.65 -8.77 20.07
N THR A 315 8.06 -9.27 18.98
CA THR A 315 8.69 -10.31 18.15
C THR A 315 9.46 -9.68 16.99
N PRO A 316 10.43 -10.38 16.38
CA PRO A 316 11.15 -9.87 15.19
C PRO A 316 10.26 -9.46 14.01
N ASP A 317 9.03 -9.98 13.95
CA ASP A 317 8.06 -9.65 12.89
C ASP A 317 7.22 -8.40 13.22
N ASP A 318 7.25 -7.90 14.45
CA ASP A 318 6.52 -6.71 14.84
C ASP A 318 7.18 -5.46 14.23
N ALA A 319 6.34 -4.54 13.73
CA ALA A 319 6.82 -3.30 13.11
C ALA A 319 7.65 -2.44 14.07
N ASP A 320 7.24 -2.36 15.33
CA ASP A 320 7.96 -1.62 16.38
C ASP A 320 9.36 -2.21 16.60
N PHE A 321 9.47 -3.55 16.67
CA PHE A 321 10.77 -4.24 16.81
C PHE A 321 11.69 -3.96 15.61
N GLN A 322 11.15 -4.04 14.39
CA GLN A 322 11.93 -3.78 13.17
C GLN A 322 12.42 -2.32 13.12
N ILE A 323 11.55 -1.35 13.44
CA ILE A 323 11.94 0.06 13.48
C ILE A 323 12.94 0.32 14.63
N ALA A 324 12.76 -0.27 15.81
CA ALA A 324 13.69 -0.13 16.92
C ALA A 324 15.09 -0.67 16.57
N LYS A 325 15.16 -1.80 15.85
CA LYS A 325 16.43 -2.31 15.31
C LYS A 325 17.08 -1.32 14.35
N LEU A 326 16.30 -0.73 13.44
CA LEU A 326 16.78 0.28 12.50
C LEU A 326 17.26 1.56 13.21
N VAL A 327 16.57 1.99 14.26
CA VAL A 327 17.01 3.10 15.11
C VAL A 327 18.37 2.77 15.74
N ARG A 328 18.58 1.56 16.26
CA ARG A 328 19.86 1.13 16.81
C ARG A 328 20.97 1.14 15.76
N ASP A 329 20.71 0.57 14.58
CA ASP A 329 21.67 0.56 13.48
C ASP A 329 22.03 1.99 13.01
N PHE A 330 21.04 2.90 12.96
CA PHE A 330 21.25 4.32 12.69
C PHE A 330 22.13 5.00 13.75
N LEU A 331 21.85 4.77 15.03
CA LEU A 331 22.61 5.34 16.13
C LEU A 331 24.07 4.84 16.15
N ASP A 332 24.30 3.58 15.79
CA ASP A 332 25.63 2.98 15.68
C ASP A 332 26.41 3.56 14.48
N ALA A 333 25.73 3.81 13.36
CA ALA A 333 26.34 4.43 12.19
C ALA A 333 26.69 5.92 12.41
N HIS A 334 25.95 6.62 13.27
CA HIS A 334 26.08 8.06 13.50
C HIS A 334 26.53 8.37 14.93
N ARG A 335 27.68 7.83 15.35
CA ARG A 335 28.21 7.96 16.74
C ARG A 335 28.53 9.39 17.16
N SER A 336 28.85 10.27 16.22
CA SER A 336 29.16 11.68 16.47
C SER A 336 28.25 12.57 15.61
N GLY A 337 27.50 13.47 16.26
CA GLY A 337 26.60 14.45 15.60
C GLY A 337 25.29 14.59 16.35
N GLY A 338 24.58 15.68 16.11
CA GLY A 338 23.22 15.89 16.62
C GLY A 338 22.25 15.01 15.84
N VAL A 339 21.91 13.84 16.37
CA VAL A 339 20.92 12.91 15.79
C VAL A 339 19.61 13.04 16.57
N ASP A 340 18.50 13.06 15.84
CA ASP A 340 17.15 13.07 16.37
C ASP A 340 16.23 12.22 15.49
N GLY A 341 14.96 12.12 15.82
CA GLY A 341 13.99 11.37 15.05
C GLY A 341 13.84 11.85 13.59
N ARG A 342 14.08 13.14 13.30
CA ARG A 342 13.99 13.67 11.93
C ARG A 342 15.17 13.20 11.08
N THR A 343 16.37 13.23 11.64
CA THR A 343 17.57 12.72 10.97
C THR A 343 17.49 11.22 10.76
N PHE A 344 16.92 10.47 11.72
CA PHE A 344 16.56 9.06 11.53
C PHE A 344 15.56 8.86 10.38
N GLY A 345 14.49 9.66 10.32
CA GLY A 345 13.51 9.59 9.24
C GLY A 345 14.12 9.83 7.87
N SER A 346 15.01 10.82 7.74
CA SER A 346 15.74 11.10 6.50
C SER A 346 16.68 9.95 6.11
N TRP A 347 17.42 9.41 7.08
CA TRP A 347 18.29 8.25 6.88
C TRP A 347 17.48 7.02 6.46
N LEU A 348 16.33 6.76 7.08
CA LEU A 348 15.46 5.63 6.75
C LEU A 348 15.00 5.64 5.28
N VAL A 349 14.72 6.83 4.73
CA VAL A 349 14.33 6.99 3.31
C VAL A 349 15.50 6.72 2.37
N THR A 350 16.73 7.10 2.77
CA THR A 350 17.92 6.97 1.92
C THR A 350 18.64 5.63 2.08
N SER A 351 18.45 4.94 3.21
CA SER A 351 19.06 3.63 3.50
C SER A 351 18.19 2.48 2.99
N ALA A 352 17.86 2.50 1.71
CA ALA A 352 16.97 1.53 1.06
C ALA A 352 17.51 0.07 1.05
N ASP A 353 18.76 -0.16 1.47
CA ASP A 353 19.42 -1.47 1.55
C ASP A 353 19.22 -2.18 2.91
N ILE A 354 18.16 -1.84 3.63
CA ILE A 354 17.81 -2.61 4.83
C ILE A 354 17.40 -4.00 4.36
N ALA A 355 18.17 -5.01 4.79
CA ALA A 355 18.00 -6.40 4.42
C ALA A 355 16.51 -6.79 4.42
N GLU A 356 15.96 -6.87 3.21
CA GLU A 356 14.57 -7.27 3.01
C GLU A 356 14.48 -8.74 3.40
N THR A 357 13.66 -9.04 4.40
CA THR A 357 13.38 -10.44 4.77
C THR A 357 12.80 -11.16 3.55
N ASP A 358 13.35 -12.33 3.22
CA ASP A 358 12.81 -13.17 2.16
C ASP A 358 11.37 -13.55 2.51
N GLY A 359 10.43 -13.22 1.63
CA GLY A 359 9.01 -13.45 1.86
C GLY A 359 8.16 -13.10 0.65
N VAL A 360 7.03 -13.80 0.53
CA VAL A 360 6.04 -13.56 -0.52
C VAL A 360 5.42 -12.18 -0.37
N GLU A 361 5.33 -11.44 -1.46
CA GLU A 361 4.66 -10.16 -1.46
C GLU A 361 3.18 -10.28 -1.82
N VAL A 362 2.32 -9.77 -0.94
CA VAL A 362 0.86 -9.69 -1.19
C VAL A 362 0.48 -8.23 -1.26
N LEU A 363 0.16 -7.74 -2.47
CA LEU A 363 0.00 -6.32 -2.77
C LEU A 363 -1.29 -6.04 -3.55
N THR A 364 -1.76 -4.79 -3.47
CA THR A 364 -2.77 -4.33 -4.44
C THR A 364 -2.13 -4.05 -5.80
N PHE A 365 -2.92 -4.11 -6.88
CA PHE A 365 -2.45 -3.79 -8.24
C PHE A 365 -1.77 -2.42 -8.32
N HIS A 366 -2.29 -1.40 -7.61
CA HIS A 366 -1.68 -0.08 -7.55
C HIS A 366 -0.31 -0.10 -6.86
N ALA A 367 -0.18 -0.84 -5.76
CA ALA A 367 1.07 -0.93 -5.02
C ALA A 367 2.15 -1.76 -5.76
N ALA A 368 1.74 -2.56 -6.74
CA ALA A 368 2.63 -3.36 -7.57
C ALA A 368 3.24 -2.57 -8.75
N LYS A 369 2.73 -1.36 -9.06
CA LYS A 369 3.31 -0.53 -10.12
C LYS A 369 4.77 -0.21 -9.82
N GLY A 370 5.61 -0.25 -10.85
CA GLY A 370 7.06 -0.04 -10.74
C GLY A 370 7.84 -1.25 -10.22
N ARG A 371 7.17 -2.39 -9.94
CA ARG A 371 7.78 -3.63 -9.43
C ARG A 371 7.61 -4.78 -10.41
N GLU A 372 8.35 -5.88 -10.20
CA GLU A 372 8.27 -7.08 -11.03
C GLU A 372 8.73 -8.30 -10.25
N TRP A 373 8.20 -9.48 -10.62
CA TRP A 373 8.53 -10.76 -10.01
C TRP A 373 8.58 -11.86 -11.07
N SER A 374 9.37 -12.89 -10.82
CA SER A 374 9.45 -14.03 -11.73
C SER A 374 8.13 -14.83 -11.78
N TYR A 375 7.43 -14.93 -10.64
CA TYR A 375 6.16 -15.63 -10.51
C TYR A 375 5.09 -14.75 -9.89
N VAL A 376 3.99 -14.53 -10.61
CA VAL A 376 2.88 -13.68 -10.13
C VAL A 376 1.57 -14.45 -10.17
N ILE A 377 0.80 -14.32 -9.08
CA ILE A 377 -0.59 -14.72 -9.02
C ILE A 377 -1.44 -13.44 -8.98
N VAL A 378 -2.26 -13.22 -10.00
CA VAL A 378 -3.26 -12.14 -10.04
C VAL A 378 -4.58 -12.72 -9.58
N ALA A 379 -4.98 -12.42 -8.34
CA ALA A 379 -6.15 -13.01 -7.70
C ALA A 379 -7.36 -12.07 -7.68
N GLY A 380 -8.56 -12.66 -7.70
CA GLY A 380 -9.80 -11.91 -7.70
C GLY A 380 -10.11 -11.20 -9.02
N MET A 381 -9.71 -11.79 -10.15
CA MET A 381 -10.02 -11.27 -11.49
C MET A 381 -11.49 -11.53 -11.86
N GLU A 382 -12.40 -10.93 -11.11
CA GLU A 382 -13.84 -11.20 -11.20
C GLU A 382 -14.69 -9.91 -11.25
N LYS A 383 -15.91 -10.01 -11.76
CA LYS A 383 -16.88 -8.90 -11.80
C LYS A 383 -17.13 -8.34 -10.42
N GLY A 384 -17.07 -7.01 -10.29
CA GLY A 384 -17.30 -6.28 -9.04
C GLY A 384 -16.02 -6.04 -8.24
N LEU A 385 -14.97 -6.81 -8.46
CA LEU A 385 -13.61 -6.46 -8.04
C LEU A 385 -12.84 -5.79 -9.18
N LEU A 386 -12.91 -6.32 -10.40
CA LEU A 386 -12.25 -5.73 -11.57
C LEU A 386 -13.15 -5.84 -12.82
N PRO A 387 -13.72 -4.74 -13.35
CA PRO A 387 -13.64 -3.38 -12.81
C PRO A 387 -14.27 -3.29 -11.43
N HIS A 388 -13.70 -2.45 -10.57
CA HIS A 388 -14.26 -2.21 -9.26
C HIS A 388 -15.63 -1.54 -9.37
N ARG A 389 -16.56 -1.91 -8.49
CA ARG A 389 -17.95 -1.41 -8.51
C ARG A 389 -18.09 0.12 -8.41
N SER A 390 -17.05 0.83 -7.99
CA SER A 390 -17.01 2.30 -7.99
C SER A 390 -16.69 2.90 -9.35
N ALA A 391 -16.13 2.14 -10.29
CA ALA A 391 -15.80 2.59 -11.63
C ALA A 391 -17.06 2.70 -12.49
N ARG A 392 -17.81 3.80 -12.31
CA ARG A 392 -19.14 4.01 -12.94
C ARG A 392 -19.07 4.79 -14.26
N THR A 393 -17.99 5.52 -14.50
CA THR A 393 -17.78 6.28 -15.75
C THR A 393 -16.96 5.47 -16.74
N GLY A 394 -17.04 5.82 -18.04
CA GLY A 394 -16.19 5.21 -19.06
C GLY A 394 -14.71 5.40 -18.75
N ALA A 395 -14.28 6.59 -18.35
CA ALA A 395 -12.90 6.89 -17.98
C ALA A 395 -12.41 6.03 -16.80
N ALA A 396 -13.21 5.90 -15.73
CA ALA A 396 -12.88 5.05 -14.61
C ALA A 396 -12.81 3.56 -14.99
N ARG A 397 -13.69 3.10 -15.90
CA ARG A 397 -13.62 1.73 -16.42
C ARG A 397 -12.35 1.50 -17.24
N SER A 398 -11.97 2.46 -18.07
CA SER A 398 -10.73 2.40 -18.85
C SER A 398 -9.49 2.40 -17.98
N GLU A 399 -9.51 3.11 -16.83
CA GLU A 399 -8.45 3.04 -15.82
C GLU A 399 -8.37 1.64 -15.18
N GLU A 400 -9.49 1.01 -14.87
CA GLU A 400 -9.52 -0.38 -14.36
C GLU A 400 -8.96 -1.40 -15.39
N ALA A 401 -9.17 -1.17 -16.68
CA ALA A 401 -8.56 -2.01 -17.72
C ALA A 401 -7.03 -1.83 -17.78
N ARG A 402 -6.53 -0.59 -17.66
CA ARG A 402 -5.09 -0.34 -17.52
C ARG A 402 -4.52 -0.92 -16.24
N LEU A 403 -5.29 -0.90 -15.16
CA LEU A 403 -4.88 -1.51 -13.90
C LEU A 403 -4.76 -3.04 -14.02
N ALA A 404 -5.65 -3.70 -14.79
CA ALA A 404 -5.50 -5.10 -15.14
C ALA A 404 -4.21 -5.35 -15.94
N TYR A 405 -3.97 -4.54 -16.97
CA TYR A 405 -2.75 -4.60 -17.78
C TYR A 405 -1.48 -4.47 -16.93
N VAL A 406 -1.45 -3.48 -16.03
CA VAL A 406 -0.33 -3.29 -15.09
C VAL A 406 -0.12 -4.52 -14.22
N ALA A 407 -1.18 -5.07 -13.61
CA ALA A 407 -1.07 -6.25 -12.76
C ALA A 407 -0.53 -7.48 -13.50
N LEU A 408 -1.04 -7.74 -14.70
CA LEU A 408 -0.61 -8.87 -15.53
C LEU A 408 0.85 -8.74 -15.97
N THR A 409 1.29 -7.53 -16.33
CA THR A 409 2.67 -7.24 -16.78
C THR A 409 3.69 -7.14 -15.63
N ARG A 410 3.29 -7.42 -14.39
CA ARG A 410 4.26 -7.55 -13.29
C ARG A 410 4.97 -8.90 -13.29
N ALA A 411 4.41 -9.89 -13.98
CA ALA A 411 5.01 -11.21 -14.13
C ALA A 411 6.10 -11.18 -15.20
N ALA A 412 7.28 -11.72 -14.87
CA ALA A 412 8.36 -11.90 -15.83
C ALA A 412 8.28 -13.27 -16.52
N ASP A 413 8.19 -14.36 -15.76
CA ASP A 413 8.33 -15.74 -16.25
C ASP A 413 7.02 -16.53 -16.24
N GLU A 414 6.27 -16.48 -15.13
CA GLU A 414 5.06 -17.26 -14.94
C GLU A 414 3.92 -16.40 -14.37
N LEU A 415 2.73 -16.60 -14.91
CA LEU A 415 1.52 -15.90 -14.51
C LEU A 415 0.38 -16.87 -14.22
N VAL A 416 -0.23 -16.73 -13.05
CA VAL A 416 -1.50 -17.39 -12.73
C VAL A 416 -2.55 -16.33 -12.47
N VAL A 417 -3.72 -16.49 -13.08
CA VAL A 417 -4.86 -15.58 -12.87
C VAL A 417 -5.99 -16.39 -12.26
N THR A 418 -6.55 -15.91 -11.14
CA THR A 418 -7.64 -16.60 -10.46
C THR A 418 -8.88 -15.74 -10.35
N TRP A 419 -10.05 -16.37 -10.31
CA TRP A 419 -11.34 -15.75 -9.98
C TRP A 419 -12.25 -16.74 -9.28
N THR A 420 -13.29 -16.23 -8.60
CA THR A 420 -14.26 -17.07 -7.90
C THR A 420 -15.65 -16.95 -8.50
N ASP A 421 -16.46 -18.03 -8.37
CA ASP A 421 -17.91 -18.01 -8.69
C ASP A 421 -18.71 -17.32 -7.58
N GLN A 422 -18.24 -17.41 -6.35
CA GLN A 422 -18.86 -16.79 -5.18
C GLN A 422 -17.82 -16.15 -4.28
N ARG A 423 -18.03 -14.85 -3.99
CA ARG A 423 -17.27 -14.11 -2.97
C ARG A 423 -18.24 -13.44 -2.01
N ASN A 424 -18.03 -13.63 -0.69
CA ASN A 424 -18.94 -13.08 0.34
C ASN A 424 -20.42 -13.37 0.04
N THR A 425 -20.76 -14.63 -0.28
CA THR A 425 -22.11 -15.12 -0.61
C THR A 425 -22.74 -14.54 -1.88
N LYS A 426 -22.06 -13.65 -2.61
CA LYS A 426 -22.53 -13.09 -3.87
C LYS A 426 -21.99 -13.87 -5.04
N SER A 427 -22.87 -14.21 -5.99
CA SER A 427 -22.45 -14.78 -7.26
C SER A 427 -21.60 -13.78 -8.03
N SER A 428 -20.50 -14.28 -8.55
CA SER A 428 -19.54 -13.53 -9.36
C SER A 428 -19.29 -14.30 -10.66
N GLY A 429 -18.41 -13.81 -11.48
CA GLY A 429 -17.94 -14.47 -12.70
C GLY A 429 -16.65 -13.78 -13.13
N PRO A 430 -15.98 -14.29 -14.16
CA PRO A 430 -14.71 -13.73 -14.58
C PRO A 430 -14.84 -12.26 -14.93
N SER A 431 -13.78 -11.50 -14.69
CA SER A 431 -13.68 -10.10 -15.11
C SER A 431 -13.94 -9.97 -16.62
N PRO A 432 -14.67 -8.94 -17.06
CA PRO A 432 -14.85 -8.68 -18.49
C PRO A 432 -13.54 -8.35 -19.21
N PHE A 433 -12.47 -8.05 -18.48
CA PHE A 433 -11.14 -7.82 -19.03
C PHE A 433 -10.35 -9.11 -19.27
N LEU A 434 -10.81 -10.26 -18.76
CA LEU A 434 -10.18 -11.53 -19.11
C LEU A 434 -10.53 -11.91 -20.55
N PRO A 435 -9.57 -12.43 -21.33
CA PRO A 435 -9.84 -13.02 -22.64
C PRO A 435 -10.86 -14.14 -22.51
N SER A 436 -11.71 -14.31 -23.53
CA SER A 436 -12.66 -15.41 -23.58
C SER A 436 -11.87 -16.73 -23.66
N VAL A 437 -11.86 -17.49 -22.58
CA VAL A 437 -11.17 -18.78 -22.52
C VAL A 437 -12.09 -19.83 -23.11
N THR A 438 -11.69 -20.43 -24.23
CA THR A 438 -12.41 -21.51 -24.89
C THR A 438 -12.10 -22.89 -24.26
N THR A 439 -11.23 -22.94 -23.27
CA THR A 439 -10.87 -24.17 -22.57
C THR A 439 -11.71 -24.35 -21.31
N SER A 440 -12.23 -25.55 -21.11
CA SER A 440 -12.85 -25.97 -19.86
C SER A 440 -11.82 -25.88 -18.73
N VAL A 441 -11.85 -24.77 -18.01
CA VAL A 441 -11.00 -24.61 -16.82
C VAL A 441 -11.60 -25.48 -15.73
N PRO A 442 -10.85 -26.42 -15.14
CA PRO A 442 -11.36 -27.26 -14.07
C PRO A 442 -11.78 -26.40 -12.88
N VAL A 443 -12.96 -26.68 -12.34
CA VAL A 443 -13.42 -26.10 -11.07
C VAL A 443 -12.69 -26.84 -9.95
N ILE A 444 -11.94 -26.11 -9.13
CA ILE A 444 -11.26 -26.69 -7.97
C ILE A 444 -12.20 -26.59 -6.76
N ASP A 445 -13.05 -27.61 -6.56
CA ASP A 445 -14.08 -27.62 -5.52
C ASP A 445 -13.61 -28.19 -4.16
N ALA A 446 -12.56 -28.98 -4.15
CA ALA A 446 -12.06 -29.60 -2.92
C ALA A 446 -10.54 -29.47 -2.81
N PRO A 447 -10.02 -29.39 -1.59
CA PRO A 447 -8.58 -29.45 -1.40
C PRO A 447 -8.09 -30.79 -1.93
N PRO A 448 -7.08 -30.83 -2.83
CA PRO A 448 -6.46 -32.06 -3.23
C PRO A 448 -5.95 -32.86 -2.02
N GLU A 449 -5.82 -34.18 -2.16
CA GLU A 449 -5.29 -35.02 -1.08
C GLU A 449 -3.93 -34.56 -0.55
N GLU A 450 -3.13 -33.95 -1.41
CA GLU A 450 -1.88 -33.29 -1.04
C GLU A 450 -2.04 -32.10 -0.08
N LEU A 451 -3.11 -31.28 -0.18
CA LEU A 451 -3.40 -30.23 0.80
C LEU A 451 -3.79 -30.83 2.16
N ARG A 452 -4.44 -31.99 2.15
CA ARG A 452 -4.66 -32.78 3.39
C ARG A 452 -3.34 -33.30 3.95
N ARG A 453 -2.38 -33.63 3.08
CA ARG A 453 -1.05 -34.06 3.48
C ARG A 453 -0.20 -32.90 3.97
N ILE A 454 -0.25 -31.72 3.33
CA ILE A 454 0.38 -30.47 3.79
C ILE A 454 -0.31 -29.96 5.07
N ALA A 455 -1.63 -30.08 5.17
CA ALA A 455 -2.35 -29.79 6.43
C ALA A 455 -2.00 -30.81 7.55
N ARG A 456 -1.58 -32.02 7.21
CA ARG A 456 -0.99 -33.00 8.16
C ARG A 456 0.50 -32.71 8.45
N LEU A 457 1.19 -31.99 7.57
CA LEU A 457 2.55 -31.46 7.76
C LEU A 457 2.53 -30.03 8.38
N ARG A 458 1.35 -29.48 8.71
CA ARG A 458 1.30 -28.33 9.63
C ARG A 458 2.16 -28.71 10.85
N PRO A 459 3.05 -27.85 11.32
CA PRO A 459 3.51 -27.95 12.69
C PRO A 459 2.21 -28.12 13.48
N GLN A 460 2.07 -29.24 14.20
CA GLN A 460 0.91 -29.49 15.05
C GLN A 460 0.65 -28.18 15.77
N GLN A 461 -0.52 -27.57 15.53
CA GLN A 461 -0.87 -26.40 16.32
C GLN A 461 -0.67 -26.86 17.74
N ASP A 462 0.22 -26.22 18.47
CA ASP A 462 0.54 -26.62 19.83
C ASP A 462 -0.80 -26.87 20.55
N PRO A 463 -1.10 -28.10 21.01
CA PRO A 463 -2.41 -28.38 21.62
C PRO A 463 -2.79 -27.38 22.69
N LEU A 464 -1.78 -26.80 23.35
CA LEU A 464 -1.95 -25.76 24.33
C LEU A 464 -2.40 -24.44 23.67
N ALA A 465 -1.86 -24.07 22.52
CA ALA A 465 -2.29 -22.86 21.80
C ALA A 465 -3.76 -22.96 21.36
N VAL A 466 -4.19 -24.14 20.90
CA VAL A 466 -5.58 -24.40 20.52
C VAL A 466 -6.51 -24.31 21.73
N ALA A 467 -6.16 -24.96 22.83
CA ALA A 467 -6.96 -24.97 24.05
C ALA A 467 -7.12 -23.56 24.67
N LEU A 468 -6.06 -22.77 24.65
CA LEU A 468 -6.10 -21.38 25.16
C LEU A 468 -6.89 -20.45 24.24
N GLU A 469 -6.84 -20.65 22.92
CA GLU A 469 -7.67 -19.90 21.99
C GLU A 469 -9.17 -20.22 22.16
N GLU A 470 -9.51 -21.50 22.33
CA GLU A 470 -10.88 -21.93 22.61
C GLU A 470 -11.39 -21.34 23.94
N TRP A 471 -10.56 -21.36 24.98
CA TRP A 471 -10.86 -20.72 26.25
C TRP A 471 -11.11 -19.21 26.08
N ARG A 472 -10.24 -18.51 25.34
CA ARG A 472 -10.37 -17.09 25.05
C ARG A 472 -11.68 -16.77 24.33
N GLN A 473 -12.03 -17.54 23.30
CA GLN A 473 -13.27 -17.40 22.55
C GLN A 473 -14.51 -17.64 23.42
N GLN A 474 -14.46 -18.63 24.29
CA GLN A 474 -15.53 -18.90 25.23
C GLN A 474 -15.74 -17.73 26.20
N LYS A 475 -14.66 -17.18 26.77
CA LYS A 475 -14.73 -16.03 27.69
C LYS A 475 -15.20 -14.75 26.98
N SER A 476 -14.77 -14.52 25.75
CA SER A 476 -15.25 -13.44 24.89
C SER A 476 -16.78 -13.47 24.75
N ARG A 477 -17.36 -14.63 24.44
CA ARG A 477 -18.82 -14.80 24.31
C ARG A 477 -19.55 -14.54 25.62
N ILE A 478 -19.04 -15.05 26.73
CA ILE A 478 -19.66 -14.87 28.07
C ILE A 478 -19.61 -13.40 28.51
N SER A 479 -18.47 -12.73 28.30
CA SER A 479 -18.26 -11.37 28.76
C SER A 479 -18.75 -10.31 27.75
N ARG A 480 -19.18 -10.71 26.55
CA ARG A 480 -19.56 -9.82 25.44
C ARG A 480 -18.47 -8.81 25.10
N MET A 481 -17.22 -9.24 25.19
CA MET A 481 -16.03 -8.45 24.85
C MET A 481 -15.31 -9.09 23.65
N GLU A 482 -14.58 -8.31 22.89
CA GLU A 482 -13.69 -8.83 21.83
C GLU A 482 -12.64 -9.78 22.42
N PRO A 483 -12.25 -10.86 21.73
CA PRO A 483 -11.27 -11.84 22.23
C PRO A 483 -9.97 -11.21 22.74
N ASN A 484 -9.45 -10.21 22.04
CA ASN A 484 -8.25 -9.46 22.45
C ASN A 484 -8.47 -8.57 23.69
N GLY A 485 -9.72 -8.26 24.04
CA GLY A 485 -10.07 -7.58 25.28
C GLY A 485 -10.10 -8.50 26.50
N ILE A 486 -10.17 -9.82 26.27
CA ILE A 486 -10.05 -10.83 27.34
C ILE A 486 -8.58 -11.19 27.58
N LEU A 487 -7.87 -11.59 26.52
CA LEU A 487 -6.47 -11.96 26.54
C LEU A 487 -5.87 -11.60 25.18
N THR A 488 -4.86 -10.74 25.16
CA THR A 488 -4.23 -10.34 23.90
C THR A 488 -3.52 -11.52 23.24
N THR A 489 -3.36 -11.47 21.92
CA THR A 489 -2.65 -12.52 21.17
C THR A 489 -1.20 -12.67 21.66
N THR A 490 -0.56 -11.58 22.07
CA THR A 490 0.79 -11.58 22.64
C THR A 490 0.83 -12.28 23.99
N GLN A 491 -0.10 -11.96 24.90
CA GLN A 491 -0.20 -12.63 26.19
C GLN A 491 -0.48 -14.13 26.03
N LEU A 492 -1.35 -14.50 25.09
CA LEU A 492 -1.62 -15.91 24.79
C LEU A 492 -0.36 -16.64 24.33
N ARG A 493 0.41 -16.06 23.41
CA ARG A 493 1.70 -16.64 22.97
C ARG A 493 2.70 -16.80 24.10
N ASN A 494 2.82 -15.80 24.98
CA ASN A 494 3.70 -15.87 26.13
C ASN A 494 3.30 -17.00 27.08
N ILE A 495 1.99 -17.18 27.33
CA ILE A 495 1.49 -18.29 28.14
C ILE A 495 1.79 -19.65 27.48
N VAL A 496 1.66 -19.76 26.16
CA VAL A 496 2.03 -20.99 25.42
C VAL A 496 3.51 -21.29 25.55
N ARG A 497 4.36 -20.26 25.45
CA ARG A 497 5.82 -20.40 25.57
C ARG A 497 6.26 -20.78 26.96
N ASP A 498 5.78 -20.05 27.98
CA ASP A 498 6.31 -20.10 29.34
C ASP A 498 5.58 -21.14 30.23
N LYS A 499 4.39 -21.57 29.81
CA LYS A 499 3.57 -22.63 30.46
C LYS A 499 3.45 -22.42 31.98
N PRO A 500 2.99 -21.25 32.45
CA PRO A 500 2.96 -20.93 33.86
C PRO A 500 2.05 -21.89 34.64
N THR A 501 2.49 -22.29 35.82
CA THR A 501 1.78 -23.23 36.69
C THR A 501 1.27 -22.57 38.00
N THR A 502 1.54 -21.28 38.16
CA THR A 502 1.16 -20.51 39.35
C THR A 502 0.42 -19.22 38.97
N GLU A 503 -0.34 -18.68 39.91
CA GLU A 503 -1.04 -17.40 39.74
C GLU A 503 -0.05 -16.27 39.48
N ASP A 504 1.08 -16.23 40.20
CA ASP A 504 2.12 -15.24 40.02
C ASP A 504 2.76 -15.34 38.62
N GLY A 505 2.93 -16.57 38.10
CA GLY A 505 3.39 -16.79 36.73
C GLY A 505 2.43 -16.26 35.67
N ILE A 506 1.13 -16.39 35.88
CA ILE A 506 0.10 -15.79 35.01
C ILE A 506 0.12 -14.26 35.15
N ALA A 507 0.23 -13.73 36.38
CA ALA A 507 0.30 -12.29 36.63
C ALA A 507 1.49 -11.61 35.95
N GLY A 508 2.64 -12.30 35.90
CA GLY A 508 3.83 -11.80 35.20
C GLY A 508 3.68 -11.73 33.67
N LEU A 509 2.74 -12.49 33.09
CA LEU A 509 2.49 -12.52 31.63
C LEU A 509 1.24 -11.72 31.21
N THR A 510 0.43 -11.29 32.18
CA THR A 510 -0.83 -10.57 31.95
C THR A 510 -0.88 -9.29 32.78
N ASP A 511 -1.66 -9.32 33.87
CA ASP A 511 -1.69 -8.36 34.96
C ASP A 511 -2.28 -9.04 36.21
N ILE A 512 -2.07 -8.40 37.35
CA ILE A 512 -2.50 -8.94 38.66
C ILE A 512 -4.02 -9.10 38.77
N ILE A 513 -4.81 -8.18 38.17
CA ILE A 513 -6.27 -8.21 38.24
C ILE A 513 -6.79 -9.35 37.37
N PHE A 514 -6.23 -9.51 36.18
CA PHE A 514 -6.57 -10.60 35.28
C PHE A 514 -6.19 -11.96 35.87
N ALA A 515 -4.99 -12.09 36.46
CA ALA A 515 -4.53 -13.33 37.07
C ALA A 515 -5.47 -13.75 38.22
N ARG A 516 -5.78 -12.87 39.16
CA ARG A 516 -6.74 -13.15 40.24
C ARG A 516 -8.09 -13.65 39.75
N ARG A 517 -8.51 -13.24 38.57
CA ARG A 517 -9.82 -13.61 38.02
C ARG A 517 -9.79 -14.92 37.24
N TYR A 518 -8.72 -15.20 36.51
CA TYR A 518 -8.67 -16.25 35.50
C TYR A 518 -7.52 -17.25 35.64
N ALA A 519 -6.57 -17.05 36.57
CA ALA A 519 -5.40 -17.92 36.66
C ALA A 519 -5.75 -19.39 36.91
N ALA A 520 -6.71 -19.66 37.80
CA ALA A 520 -7.13 -21.03 38.10
C ALA A 520 -7.65 -21.77 36.86
N GLU A 521 -8.45 -21.10 36.03
CA GLU A 521 -8.98 -21.68 34.81
C GLU A 521 -7.89 -21.84 33.72
N LEU A 522 -7.01 -20.85 33.59
CA LEU A 522 -5.90 -20.93 32.65
C LEU A 522 -4.94 -22.05 33.02
N ILE A 523 -4.56 -22.18 34.29
CA ILE A 523 -3.68 -23.26 34.76
C ILE A 523 -4.36 -24.62 34.55
N ALA A 524 -5.65 -24.74 34.80
CA ALA A 524 -6.38 -25.97 34.47
C ALA A 524 -6.37 -26.29 32.96
N THR A 525 -6.57 -25.28 32.12
CA THR A 525 -6.52 -25.43 30.66
C THR A 525 -5.11 -25.84 30.20
N ILE A 526 -4.07 -25.21 30.77
CA ILE A 526 -2.66 -25.54 30.48
C ILE A 526 -2.37 -26.99 30.87
N ASN A 527 -2.73 -27.40 32.08
CA ASN A 527 -2.49 -28.75 32.59
C ASN A 527 -3.23 -29.80 31.75
N ALA A 528 -4.51 -29.55 31.42
CA ALA A 528 -5.30 -30.45 30.59
C ALA A 528 -4.69 -30.62 29.17
N ALA A 529 -4.24 -29.52 28.56
CA ALA A 529 -3.61 -29.56 27.23
C ALA A 529 -2.25 -30.25 27.22
N LEU A 530 -1.51 -30.20 28.34
CA LEU A 530 -0.21 -30.84 28.51
C LEU A 530 -0.30 -32.28 29.08
N GLY A 531 -1.51 -32.78 29.37
CA GLY A 531 -1.72 -34.11 29.96
C GLY A 531 -1.17 -34.25 31.39
N ARG A 532 -1.20 -33.18 32.18
CA ARG A 532 -0.75 -33.09 33.57
C ARG A 532 -1.90 -33.10 34.56
#